data_3fcc0dbf63a7db1e945764c0033f3dca
#
_entry.id   3fcc0dbf63a7db1e945764c0033f3dca
#
_cell.length_a   1.000
_cell.length_b   1.000
_cell.length_c   1.000
_cell.angle_alpha   90.00
_cell.angle_beta   90.00
_cell.angle_gamma   90.00
#
_symmetry.space_group_name_H-M   'P 1'
#
loop_
_entity.id
_entity.type
_entity.pdbx_description
1 polymer ?
#
loop_
_entity_poly.entity_id
_entity_poly.type
_entity_poly.pdbx_seq_one_letter_code
_entity_poly.pdbx_strand_id
1 'polypeptide(L)'
;QDVGWKKYIDCKVGHPVMARSDSFFIRATADASNTAFNQIEIDLGAYVDALGKSVLKIHNVQVHMQDATTLYRPPLYNTGSGAEVAWQLTTQGQAAIIRPSNRSVVSSGLTQFGEVTGGQLSAEAAGLNVQHFTDGYLIAVEQMFLGVRQSGLTNDTAVSIVMECTVESLTQSAAMALALSQQ
;
A
#
# COMPACT_ATOMS: atom_id res chain seq x y z
N GLN A 1 0.21 -68.29 24.29
CA GLN A 1 -0.67 -67.47 23.46
C GLN A 1 -0.09 -66.08 23.36
N ASP A 2 0.64 -65.88 22.25
CA ASP A 2 1.26 -64.59 21.90
C ASP A 2 0.23 -63.68 21.26
N VAL A 3 -0.03 -62.53 21.89
CA VAL A 3 -0.85 -61.47 21.32
C VAL A 3 0.09 -60.38 20.77
N GLY A 4 0.31 -60.48 19.46
CA GLY A 4 1.14 -59.53 18.74
C GLY A 4 0.52 -58.12 18.70
N TRP A 5 1.23 -57.15 19.29
CA TRP A 5 0.94 -55.73 19.15
C TRP A 5 1.43 -55.21 17.79
N LYS A 6 0.51 -55.03 16.84
CA LYS A 6 0.79 -54.27 15.63
C LYS A 6 1.01 -52.78 16.01
N LYS A 7 2.27 -52.35 15.94
CA LYS A 7 2.59 -50.91 15.92
C LYS A 7 2.02 -50.27 14.65
N TYR A 8 0.96 -49.51 14.78
CA TYR A 8 0.57 -48.58 13.77
C TYR A 8 1.62 -47.45 13.75
N ILE A 9 2.42 -47.43 12.71
CA ILE A 9 3.28 -46.28 12.40
C ILE A 9 2.36 -45.25 11.76
N ASP A 10 1.94 -44.26 12.55
CA ASP A 10 1.21 -43.09 12.08
C ASP A 10 2.20 -42.21 11.32
N CYS A 11 2.25 -42.39 10.01
CA CYS A 11 3.00 -41.54 9.12
C CYS A 11 2.26 -40.18 9.06
N LYS A 12 2.51 -39.29 10.04
CA LYS A 12 2.16 -37.91 9.90
C LYS A 12 2.91 -37.34 8.70
N VAL A 13 2.24 -37.27 7.56
CA VAL A 13 2.67 -36.46 6.44
C VAL A 13 2.74 -35.03 6.96
N GLY A 14 3.93 -34.61 7.39
CA GLY A 14 4.22 -33.27 7.73
C GLY A 14 3.98 -32.43 6.48
N HIS A 15 2.90 -31.68 6.47
CA HIS A 15 2.76 -30.60 5.49
C HIS A 15 3.99 -29.71 5.68
N PRO A 16 4.73 -29.38 4.62
CA PRO A 16 5.82 -28.43 4.74
C PRO A 16 5.20 -27.11 5.25
N VAL A 17 5.48 -26.79 6.51
CA VAL A 17 5.19 -25.46 7.05
C VAL A 17 6.10 -24.54 6.27
N MET A 18 5.55 -23.87 5.27
CA MET A 18 6.26 -22.77 4.61
C MET A 18 6.57 -21.75 5.70
N ALA A 19 7.85 -21.48 5.92
CA ALA A 19 8.27 -20.47 6.85
C ALA A 19 7.71 -19.13 6.33
N ARG A 20 6.64 -18.65 6.95
CA ARG A 20 6.19 -17.27 6.77
C ARG A 20 7.24 -16.38 7.41
N SER A 21 7.70 -15.38 6.69
CA SER A 21 8.47 -14.32 7.33
C SER A 21 7.58 -13.61 8.36
N ASP A 22 8.18 -13.14 9.44
CA ASP A 22 7.47 -12.27 10.37
C ASP A 22 7.02 -11.01 9.62
N SER A 23 5.88 -10.44 10.04
CA SER A 23 5.40 -9.20 9.45
C SER A 23 6.30 -8.03 9.82
N PHE A 24 6.52 -7.15 8.88
CA PHE A 24 7.28 -5.91 9.06
C PHE A 24 6.54 -4.75 8.38
N PHE A 25 7.01 -3.52 8.63
CA PHE A 25 6.35 -2.32 8.13
C PHE A 25 7.26 -1.54 7.19
N ILE A 26 6.76 -1.23 5.99
CA ILE A 26 7.36 -0.28 5.06
C ILE A 26 6.61 1.04 5.18
N ARG A 27 7.37 2.15 5.28
CA ARG A 27 6.84 3.50 5.45
C ARG A 27 7.38 4.41 4.37
N ALA A 28 6.51 5.30 3.88
CA ALA A 28 6.87 6.30 2.91
C ALA A 28 6.02 7.57 3.10
N THR A 29 6.56 8.73 2.78
CA THR A 29 5.86 10.01 2.85
C THR A 29 6.15 10.83 1.61
N ALA A 30 5.10 11.37 0.99
CA ALA A 30 5.21 12.32 -0.12
C ALA A 30 4.39 13.57 0.20
N ASP A 31 4.90 14.75 -0.16
CA ASP A 31 4.22 16.01 0.05
C ASP A 31 3.37 16.36 -1.18
N ALA A 32 2.06 16.45 -0.98
CA ALA A 32 1.10 16.86 -2.00
C ALA A 32 1.09 18.38 -2.11
N SER A 33 1.03 18.88 -3.34
CA SER A 33 1.05 20.31 -3.68
C SER A 33 -0.16 20.68 -4.54
N ASN A 34 -0.61 21.93 -4.45
CA ASN A 34 -1.69 22.47 -5.30
C ASN A 34 -1.26 22.61 -6.77
N THR A 35 0.01 22.73 -7.06
CA THR A 35 0.52 23.11 -8.38
C THR A 35 0.91 21.93 -9.25
N ALA A 36 1.35 20.83 -8.63
CA ALA A 36 1.90 19.69 -9.37
C ALA A 36 1.54 18.36 -8.71
N PHE A 37 1.50 17.32 -9.53
CA PHE A 37 1.57 15.95 -9.06
C PHE A 37 3.00 15.68 -8.57
N ASN A 38 3.11 15.11 -7.38
CA ASN A 38 4.39 14.68 -6.82
C ASN A 38 4.40 13.17 -6.63
N GLN A 39 5.56 12.56 -6.79
CA GLN A 39 5.72 11.12 -6.65
C GLN A 39 7.08 10.81 -6.05
N ILE A 40 7.10 9.89 -5.12
CA ILE A 40 8.33 9.30 -4.57
C ILE A 40 8.41 7.82 -4.92
N GLU A 41 9.63 7.34 -5.07
CA GLU A 41 9.94 5.93 -5.25
C GLU A 41 10.11 5.25 -3.89
N ILE A 42 9.63 4.01 -3.79
CA ILE A 42 9.79 3.12 -2.65
C ILE A 42 10.60 1.92 -3.14
N ASP A 43 11.86 1.85 -2.71
CA ASP A 43 12.75 0.75 -3.04
C ASP A 43 12.36 -0.51 -2.27
N LEU A 44 12.09 -1.58 -2.98
CA LEU A 44 11.75 -2.90 -2.46
C LEU A 44 12.85 -3.95 -2.72
N GLY A 45 13.99 -3.57 -3.29
CA GLY A 45 15.05 -4.49 -3.69
C GLY A 45 15.63 -5.34 -2.54
N ALA A 46 15.45 -4.92 -1.29
CA ALA A 46 15.81 -5.72 -0.13
C ALA A 46 14.84 -6.89 0.16
N TYR A 47 13.63 -6.87 -0.39
CA TYR A 47 12.55 -7.81 -0.11
C TYR A 47 12.10 -8.62 -1.32
N VAL A 48 12.28 -8.05 -2.51
CA VAL A 48 11.86 -8.63 -3.78
C VAL A 48 13.08 -9.00 -4.61
N ASP A 49 13.11 -10.22 -5.10
CA ASP A 49 14.09 -10.65 -6.10
C ASP A 49 13.32 -11.04 -7.36
N ALA A 50 13.34 -10.16 -8.37
CA ALA A 50 12.63 -10.34 -9.63
C ALA A 50 13.15 -11.53 -10.45
N LEU A 51 14.41 -11.92 -10.29
CA LEU A 51 15.03 -13.11 -10.90
C LEU A 51 14.97 -14.33 -9.99
N GLY A 52 14.68 -14.13 -8.71
CA GLY A 52 14.60 -15.14 -7.68
C GLY A 52 13.18 -15.64 -7.46
N LYS A 53 12.88 -15.95 -6.22
CA LYS A 53 11.61 -16.53 -5.80
C LYS A 53 10.90 -15.71 -4.74
N SER A 54 11.49 -14.58 -4.33
CA SER A 54 10.99 -13.76 -3.24
C SER A 54 10.11 -12.64 -3.77
N VAL A 55 8.90 -12.55 -3.25
CA VAL A 55 7.93 -11.49 -3.53
C VAL A 55 7.46 -10.85 -2.23
N LEU A 56 7.14 -9.57 -2.29
CA LEU A 56 6.53 -8.86 -1.17
C LEU A 56 5.02 -9.14 -1.16
N LYS A 57 4.47 -9.38 0.02
CA LYS A 57 3.04 -9.49 0.24
C LYS A 57 2.57 -8.38 1.17
N ILE A 58 1.72 -7.51 0.66
CA ILE A 58 1.12 -6.40 1.42
C ILE A 58 -0.21 -6.89 2.01
N HIS A 59 -0.37 -6.79 3.32
CA HIS A 59 -1.60 -7.17 4.04
C HIS A 59 -2.54 -5.99 4.20
N ASN A 60 -2.00 -4.82 4.50
CA ASN A 60 -2.79 -3.58 4.56
C ASN A 60 -1.93 -2.37 4.21
N VAL A 61 -2.62 -1.30 3.83
CA VAL A 61 -2.05 0.03 3.59
C VAL A 61 -2.82 1.01 4.45
N GLN A 62 -2.15 1.65 5.39
CA GLN A 62 -2.69 2.73 6.21
C GLN A 62 -2.19 4.06 5.68
N VAL A 63 -3.05 5.07 5.64
CA VAL A 63 -2.74 6.39 5.11
C VAL A 63 -3.03 7.46 6.14
N HIS A 64 -2.06 8.35 6.35
CA HIS A 64 -2.18 9.51 7.20
C HIS A 64 -1.93 10.77 6.39
N MET A 65 -2.73 11.81 6.65
CA MET A 65 -2.61 13.11 6.01
C MET A 65 -2.45 14.19 7.09
N GLN A 66 -1.40 14.98 6.95
CA GLN A 66 -1.04 16.02 7.90
C GLN A 66 -0.60 17.27 7.14
N ASP A 67 -0.70 18.44 7.78
CA ASP A 67 -0.04 19.63 7.27
C ASP A 67 1.48 19.40 7.23
N ALA A 68 2.10 19.57 6.06
CA ALA A 68 3.52 19.25 5.84
C ALA A 68 4.47 20.13 6.69
N THR A 69 4.01 21.32 7.09
CA THR A 69 4.82 22.25 7.88
C THR A 69 4.79 21.94 9.38
N THR A 70 3.60 21.60 9.90
CA THR A 70 3.40 21.48 11.34
C THR A 70 3.32 20.05 11.84
N LEU A 71 2.99 19.08 10.99
CA LEU A 71 2.87 17.64 11.22
C LEU A 71 1.88 17.18 12.32
N TYR A 72 1.42 18.07 13.18
CA TYR A 72 0.47 17.79 14.27
C TYR A 72 -0.94 18.32 13.99
N ARG A 73 -1.16 18.89 12.80
CA ARG A 73 -2.45 19.43 12.37
C ARG A 73 -2.98 18.67 11.16
N PRO A 74 -4.30 18.57 11.01
CA PRO A 74 -4.86 18.15 9.74
C PRO A 74 -4.54 19.19 8.65
N PRO A 75 -4.67 18.82 7.36
CA PRO A 75 -4.52 19.77 6.26
C PRO A 75 -5.43 20.99 6.44
N LEU A 76 -4.87 22.18 6.22
CA LEU A 76 -5.60 23.44 6.33
C LEU A 76 -6.19 23.81 4.97
N TYR A 77 -7.48 24.09 4.93
CA TYR A 77 -8.16 24.54 3.70
C TYR A 77 -8.60 26.02 3.80
N ASN A 78 -8.78 26.63 2.63
CA ASN A 78 -9.30 27.99 2.54
C ASN A 78 -10.81 27.98 2.73
N THR A 79 -11.32 28.85 3.59
CA THR A 79 -12.75 29.03 3.81
C THR A 79 -13.49 29.37 2.52
N GLY A 80 -14.62 28.70 2.27
CA GLY A 80 -15.47 28.92 1.09
C GLY A 80 -15.03 28.21 -0.18
N SER A 81 -14.01 27.34 -0.12
CA SER A 81 -13.57 26.50 -1.24
C SER A 81 -13.52 25.04 -0.80
N GLY A 82 -13.98 24.14 -1.64
CA GLY A 82 -13.71 22.72 -1.46
C GLY A 82 -12.22 22.47 -1.61
N ALA A 83 -11.67 21.59 -0.80
CA ALA A 83 -10.29 21.15 -0.88
C ALA A 83 -10.21 19.64 -0.96
N GLU A 84 -9.22 19.12 -1.63
CA GLU A 84 -9.05 17.69 -1.84
C GLU A 84 -7.59 17.28 -1.82
N VAL A 85 -7.34 16.06 -1.34
CA VAL A 85 -6.05 15.39 -1.41
C VAL A 85 -6.28 14.02 -2.03
N ALA A 86 -5.60 13.75 -3.14
CA ALA A 86 -5.59 12.46 -3.81
C ALA A 86 -4.22 11.79 -3.63
N TRP A 87 -4.23 10.49 -3.46
CA TRP A 87 -3.04 9.67 -3.38
C TRP A 87 -3.23 8.35 -4.13
N GLN A 88 -2.13 7.79 -4.60
CA GLN A 88 -2.10 6.47 -5.23
C GLN A 88 -0.78 5.76 -4.92
N LEU A 89 -0.87 4.45 -4.75
CA LEU A 89 0.27 3.54 -4.65
C LEU A 89 0.30 2.69 -5.91
N THR A 90 1.38 2.75 -6.66
CA THR A 90 1.50 2.11 -7.98
C THR A 90 2.76 1.28 -8.10
N THR A 91 2.72 0.26 -8.97
CA THR A 91 3.90 -0.56 -9.33
C THR A 91 4.73 0.07 -10.45
N GLN A 92 4.26 1.16 -11.04
CA GLN A 92 4.95 1.90 -12.11
C GLN A 92 4.91 3.40 -11.81
N GLY A 93 5.97 4.12 -12.20
CA GLY A 93 6.00 5.57 -12.15
C GLY A 93 4.91 6.19 -13.02
N GLN A 94 4.25 7.21 -12.50
CA GLN A 94 3.15 7.93 -13.15
C GLN A 94 3.47 9.43 -13.24
N ALA A 95 2.84 10.13 -14.17
CA ALA A 95 2.95 11.59 -14.30
C ALA A 95 1.72 12.33 -13.73
N ALA A 96 0.70 11.60 -13.30
CA ALA A 96 -0.56 12.13 -12.74
C ALA A 96 -1.28 11.06 -11.93
N ILE A 97 -2.32 11.47 -11.19
CA ILE A 97 -3.27 10.53 -10.59
C ILE A 97 -3.99 9.79 -11.73
N ILE A 98 -3.98 8.48 -11.70
CA ILE A 98 -4.62 7.59 -12.67
C ILE A 98 -5.81 6.87 -12.07
N ARG A 99 -6.65 6.29 -12.93
CA ARG A 99 -7.84 5.58 -12.48
C ARG A 99 -7.47 4.32 -11.68
N PRO A 100 -8.19 4.02 -10.58
CA PRO A 100 -7.97 2.79 -9.80
C PRO A 100 -8.15 1.48 -10.61
N SER A 101 -8.81 1.54 -11.77
CA SER A 101 -8.94 0.39 -12.67
C SER A 101 -7.68 0.08 -13.48
N ASN A 102 -6.64 0.93 -13.40
CA ASN A 102 -5.37 0.65 -14.04
C ASN A 102 -4.63 -0.45 -13.28
N ARG A 103 -4.06 -1.41 -14.00
CA ARG A 103 -3.38 -2.59 -13.43
C ARG A 103 -2.17 -2.25 -12.54
N SER A 104 -1.55 -1.10 -12.75
CA SER A 104 -0.42 -0.65 -11.92
C SER A 104 -0.85 -0.09 -10.57
N VAL A 105 -2.15 0.19 -10.36
CA VAL A 105 -2.65 0.73 -9.09
C VAL A 105 -2.85 -0.40 -8.09
N VAL A 106 -2.13 -0.33 -6.98
CA VAL A 106 -2.26 -1.24 -5.84
C VAL A 106 -3.30 -0.72 -4.86
N SER A 107 -3.24 0.58 -4.58
CA SER A 107 -4.15 1.26 -3.66
C SER A 107 -4.26 2.73 -4.04
N SER A 108 -5.39 3.35 -3.78
CA SER A 108 -5.59 4.78 -4.02
C SER A 108 -6.71 5.32 -3.15
N GLY A 109 -6.72 6.60 -2.92
CA GLY A 109 -7.78 7.27 -2.16
C GLY A 109 -7.87 8.75 -2.47
N LEU A 110 -9.01 9.30 -2.11
CA LEU A 110 -9.33 10.72 -2.21
C LEU A 110 -9.96 11.14 -0.88
N THR A 111 -9.47 12.22 -0.31
CA THR A 111 -10.08 12.85 0.86
C THR A 111 -10.51 14.26 0.46
N GLN A 112 -11.77 14.56 0.68
CA GLN A 112 -12.34 15.89 0.46
C GLN A 112 -12.51 16.60 1.80
N PHE A 113 -12.15 17.86 1.83
CA PHE A 113 -12.34 18.76 2.96
C PHE A 113 -13.29 19.87 2.51
N GLY A 114 -14.33 20.15 3.28
CA GLY A 114 -15.31 21.14 2.91
C GLY A 114 -15.84 21.90 4.12
N GLU A 115 -16.28 23.13 3.90
CA GLU A 115 -17.05 23.88 4.86
C GLU A 115 -18.54 23.57 4.65
N VAL A 116 -19.19 23.03 5.66
CA VAL A 116 -20.65 22.90 5.68
C VAL A 116 -21.22 24.27 6.12
N THR A 117 -22.31 24.71 5.50
CA THR A 117 -23.04 25.93 5.86
C THR A 117 -23.24 26.00 7.37
N GLY A 118 -22.66 27.02 8.02
CA GLY A 118 -22.70 27.16 9.48
C GLY A 118 -21.34 27.01 10.18
N GLY A 119 -20.24 26.97 9.44
CA GLY A 119 -18.88 26.94 9.99
C GLY A 119 -18.45 25.57 10.55
N GLN A 120 -19.15 24.50 10.19
CA GLN A 120 -18.74 23.15 10.53
C GLN A 120 -17.80 22.59 9.46
N LEU A 121 -16.71 21.96 9.91
CA LEU A 121 -15.79 21.24 9.06
C LEU A 121 -16.35 19.87 8.73
N SER A 122 -16.39 19.52 7.45
CA SER A 122 -16.59 18.13 7.02
C SER A 122 -15.34 17.63 6.31
N ALA A 123 -14.92 16.44 6.63
CA ALA A 123 -13.93 15.71 5.87
C ALA A 123 -14.55 14.38 5.45
N GLU A 124 -14.61 14.15 4.16
CA GLU A 124 -15.09 12.89 3.61
C GLU A 124 -13.96 12.17 2.90
N ALA A 125 -13.75 10.91 3.25
CA ALA A 125 -12.84 10.03 2.53
C ALA A 125 -13.63 9.30 1.44
N ALA A 126 -13.44 9.69 0.19
CA ALA A 126 -13.90 8.95 -0.97
C ALA A 126 -12.79 7.97 -1.38
N GLY A 127 -12.73 6.84 -0.73
CA GLY A 127 -11.69 5.84 -0.88
C GLY A 127 -11.25 5.29 0.46
N LEU A 128 -10.45 4.24 0.44
CA LEU A 128 -10.04 3.56 1.66
C LEU A 128 -8.78 4.21 2.24
N ASN A 129 -8.89 4.91 3.37
CA ASN A 129 -7.75 5.39 4.14
C ASN A 129 -7.00 4.23 4.82
N VAL A 130 -7.69 3.12 5.04
CA VAL A 130 -7.07 1.84 5.41
C VAL A 130 -7.61 0.80 4.44
N GLN A 131 -6.75 0.27 3.60
CA GLN A 131 -7.08 -0.83 2.70
C GLN A 131 -6.53 -2.14 3.25
N HIS A 132 -7.41 -3.12 3.42
CA HIS A 132 -7.05 -4.49 3.79
C HIS A 132 -7.18 -5.41 2.58
N PHE A 133 -6.19 -6.27 2.39
CA PHE A 133 -6.22 -7.33 1.39
C PHE A 133 -6.39 -8.67 2.10
N THR A 134 -7.53 -9.31 1.95
CA THR A 134 -7.90 -10.55 2.69
C THR A 134 -6.83 -11.64 2.59
N ASP A 135 -6.30 -11.87 1.38
CA ASP A 135 -5.25 -12.84 1.13
C ASP A 135 -3.87 -12.20 0.89
N GLY A 136 -3.79 -10.87 1.07
CA GLY A 136 -2.62 -10.06 0.76
C GLY A 136 -2.50 -9.76 -0.74
N TYR A 137 -1.78 -8.69 -1.07
CA TYR A 137 -1.46 -8.28 -2.44
C TYR A 137 0.01 -8.56 -2.73
N LEU A 138 0.30 -9.37 -3.73
CA LEU A 138 1.67 -9.76 -4.07
C LEU A 138 2.31 -8.74 -5.01
N ILE A 139 3.54 -8.33 -4.67
CA ILE A 139 4.39 -7.44 -5.45
C ILE A 139 5.66 -8.20 -5.85
N ALA A 140 5.94 -8.25 -7.14
CA ALA A 140 7.13 -8.90 -7.72
C ALA A 140 8.04 -7.91 -8.46
N VAL A 141 7.80 -6.62 -8.32
CA VAL A 141 8.66 -5.55 -8.85
C VAL A 141 9.50 -4.94 -7.72
N GLU A 142 10.71 -4.52 -8.03
CA GLU A 142 11.67 -4.01 -7.05
C GLU A 142 11.39 -2.56 -6.63
N GLN A 143 10.42 -1.91 -7.26
CA GLN A 143 10.07 -0.51 -7.01
C GLN A 143 8.55 -0.34 -6.96
N MET A 144 8.09 0.50 -6.05
CA MET A 144 6.74 1.04 -6.02
C MET A 144 6.79 2.56 -5.92
N PHE A 145 5.68 3.20 -6.17
CA PHE A 145 5.61 4.65 -6.21
C PHE A 145 4.40 5.15 -5.42
N LEU A 146 4.65 6.12 -4.54
CA LEU A 146 3.60 6.88 -3.88
C LEU A 146 3.42 8.20 -4.61
N GLY A 147 2.32 8.33 -5.34
CA GLY A 147 1.95 9.54 -6.06
C GLY A 147 0.87 10.31 -5.30
N VAL A 148 1.00 11.63 -5.23
CA VAL A 148 0.13 12.51 -4.44
C VAL A 148 -0.16 13.80 -5.18
N ARG A 149 -1.34 14.38 -4.95
CA ARG A 149 -1.75 15.69 -5.44
C ARG A 149 -2.81 16.28 -4.52
N GLN A 150 -2.85 17.59 -4.42
CA GLN A 150 -3.90 18.30 -3.71
C GLN A 150 -4.45 19.50 -4.50
N SER A 151 -5.58 20.00 -4.06
CA SER A 151 -6.21 21.23 -4.56
C SER A 151 -6.94 21.93 -3.43
N GLY A 152 -6.94 23.27 -3.43
CA GLY A 152 -7.71 24.11 -2.51
C GLY A 152 -7.20 24.15 -1.07
N LEU A 153 -6.06 23.57 -0.75
CA LEU A 153 -5.44 23.63 0.57
C LEU A 153 -4.49 24.83 0.68
N THR A 154 -4.31 25.33 1.92
CA THR A 154 -3.45 26.48 2.20
C THR A 154 -1.98 26.13 2.15
N ASN A 155 -1.62 24.97 2.72
CA ASN A 155 -0.27 24.46 2.78
C ASN A 155 -0.17 23.12 2.05
N ASP A 156 1.04 22.69 1.78
CA ASP A 156 1.28 21.33 1.29
C ASP A 156 0.89 20.30 2.36
N THR A 157 0.45 19.14 1.89
CA THR A 157 0.00 18.04 2.76
C THR A 157 1.00 16.89 2.70
N ALA A 158 1.54 16.52 3.85
CA ALA A 158 2.31 15.30 3.98
C ALA A 158 1.36 14.09 3.98
N VAL A 159 1.45 13.27 2.96
CA VAL A 159 0.72 12.01 2.82
C VAL A 159 1.68 10.88 3.17
N SER A 160 1.46 10.26 4.31
CA SER A 160 2.28 9.14 4.82
C SER A 160 1.53 7.83 4.67
N ILE A 161 2.21 6.81 4.19
CA ILE A 161 1.69 5.44 4.16
C ILE A 161 2.48 4.53 5.08
N VAL A 162 1.79 3.56 5.65
CA VAL A 162 2.36 2.46 6.43
C VAL A 162 1.79 1.17 5.88
N MET A 163 2.64 0.34 5.30
CA MET A 163 2.26 -0.96 4.74
C MET A 163 2.72 -2.08 5.68
N GLU A 164 1.81 -2.94 6.08
CA GLU A 164 2.15 -4.19 6.76
C GLU A 164 2.45 -5.26 5.72
N CYS A 165 3.64 -5.83 5.78
CA CYS A 165 4.17 -6.71 4.75
C CYS A 165 4.77 -8.00 5.33
N THR A 166 4.79 -9.04 4.50
CA THR A 166 5.59 -10.26 4.68
C THR A 166 6.32 -10.57 3.37
N VAL A 167 7.38 -11.36 3.43
CA VAL A 167 8.02 -11.91 2.24
C VAL A 167 7.50 -13.32 2.01
N GLU A 168 7.11 -13.64 0.78
CA GLU A 168 6.72 -14.98 0.36
C GLU A 168 7.63 -15.51 -0.75
N SER A 169 7.78 -16.82 -0.80
CA SER A 169 8.52 -17.50 -1.86
C SER A 169 7.56 -18.10 -2.87
N LEU A 170 7.73 -17.77 -4.14
CA LEU A 170 7.01 -18.36 -5.26
C LEU A 170 7.94 -19.25 -6.09
N THR A 171 7.36 -19.99 -7.03
CA THR A 171 8.19 -20.60 -8.10
C THR A 171 8.72 -19.48 -8.98
N GLN A 172 9.90 -19.66 -9.56
CA GLN A 172 10.53 -18.66 -10.43
C GLN A 172 9.60 -18.24 -11.59
N SER A 173 8.93 -19.20 -12.22
CA SER A 173 7.99 -18.91 -13.30
C SER A 173 6.79 -18.07 -12.83
N ALA A 174 6.27 -18.32 -11.64
CA ALA A 174 5.16 -17.55 -11.08
C ALA A 174 5.60 -16.12 -10.69
N ALA A 175 6.77 -15.96 -10.09
CA ALA A 175 7.33 -14.65 -9.74
C ALA A 175 7.59 -13.80 -11.00
N MET A 176 8.17 -14.39 -12.05
CA MET A 176 8.40 -13.70 -13.33
C MET A 176 7.09 -13.32 -14.03
N ALA A 177 6.09 -14.21 -14.06
CA ALA A 177 4.80 -13.91 -14.66
C ALA A 177 4.09 -12.76 -13.92
N LEU A 178 4.17 -12.76 -12.59
CA LEU A 178 3.63 -11.68 -11.77
C LEU A 178 4.36 -10.35 -12.03
N ALA A 179 5.69 -10.34 -12.06
CA ALA A 179 6.49 -9.16 -12.36
C ALA A 179 6.14 -8.56 -13.73
N LEU A 180 6.00 -9.39 -14.77
CA LEU A 180 5.59 -8.94 -16.10
C LEU A 180 4.16 -8.37 -16.13
N SER A 181 3.27 -8.87 -15.28
CA SER A 181 1.89 -8.35 -15.20
C SER A 181 1.81 -6.98 -14.50
N GLN A 182 2.83 -6.61 -13.74
CA GLN A 182 2.90 -5.37 -12.94
C GLN A 182 3.76 -4.28 -13.61
N GLN A 183 4.36 -4.59 -14.78
CA GLN A 183 5.10 -3.64 -15.61
C GLN A 183 4.23 -2.96 -16.67
#